data_bf8036715cdd5cec76bb2f7efcba3b4d
#
_entry.id   bf8036715cdd5cec76bb2f7efcba3b4d
#
_cell.length_a   1.000
_cell.length_b   1.000
_cell.length_c   1.000
_cell.angle_alpha   90.00
_cell.angle_beta   90.00
_cell.angle_gamma   90.00
#
_symmetry.space_group_name_H-M   'P 1'
#
loop_
_entity.id
_entity.type
_entity.pdbx_description
1 polymer ?
#
loop_
_entity_poly.entity_id
_entity_poly.type
_entity_poly.pdbx_seq_one_letter_code
_entity_poly.pdbx_strand_id
1 'polypeptide(L)'
;ECSAAADRGLRWLKQRQLSSGAWTGYVGHKQGDSYLVLDRSILPEGQRKEGEGHIGVTAICGMAFLAGGNLPDRGEHKDVVRLAEKFVVEHSQKSGLLSSAGTRMYSHAFATLFLAEVYGMTANERTKQCLERAVNLIIDSQNQDGGWRYNAFDRNTDLSVTVCQLQAL
;
A
#
# COMPACT_ATOMS: atom_id res chain seq x y z
N GLU A 1 17.04 18.15 12.78
CA GLU A 1 17.68 17.23 11.81
C GLU A 1 16.74 16.12 11.34
N CYS A 2 16.01 15.42 12.24
CA CYS A 2 15.08 14.34 11.89
C CYS A 2 13.95 14.83 10.96
N SER A 3 13.31 15.96 11.27
CA SER A 3 12.24 16.54 10.43
C SER A 3 12.72 16.82 9.01
N ALA A 4 13.88 17.46 8.86
CA ALA A 4 14.43 17.75 7.55
C ALA A 4 14.77 16.48 6.73
N ALA A 5 15.12 15.36 7.41
CA ALA A 5 15.33 14.08 6.74
C ALA A 5 14.00 13.47 6.28
N ALA A 6 12.97 13.51 7.12
CA ALA A 6 11.62 13.08 6.78
C ALA A 6 11.06 13.87 5.58
N ASP A 7 11.17 15.19 5.60
CA ASP A 7 10.71 16.06 4.51
C ASP A 7 11.42 15.76 3.18
N ARG A 8 12.73 15.47 3.23
CA ARG A 8 13.46 15.01 2.02
C ARG A 8 12.94 13.68 1.50
N GLY A 9 12.63 12.75 2.42
CA GLY A 9 12.03 11.44 2.09
C GLY A 9 10.67 11.59 1.43
N LEU A 10 9.78 12.41 1.98
CA LEU A 10 8.46 12.67 1.40
C LEU A 10 8.55 13.30 0.01
N ARG A 11 9.45 14.28 -0.19
CA ARG A 11 9.69 14.85 -1.52
C ARG A 11 10.21 13.81 -2.51
N TRP A 12 11.10 12.92 -2.07
CA TRP A 12 11.61 11.82 -2.90
C TRP A 12 10.50 10.85 -3.32
N LEU A 13 9.61 10.47 -2.39
CA LEU A 13 8.45 9.63 -2.68
C LEU A 13 7.48 10.32 -3.65
N LYS A 14 7.15 11.60 -3.40
CA LYS A 14 6.27 12.38 -4.29
C LYS A 14 6.73 12.37 -5.75
N GLN A 15 8.03 12.53 -5.99
CA GLN A 15 8.62 12.54 -7.34
C GLN A 15 8.49 11.19 -8.06
N ARG A 16 8.17 10.12 -7.33
CA ARG A 16 8.05 8.75 -7.85
C ARG A 16 6.63 8.22 -7.89
N GLN A 17 5.67 9.05 -7.48
CA GLN A 17 4.26 8.72 -7.62
C GLN A 17 3.91 8.71 -9.12
N LEU A 18 3.29 7.63 -9.57
CA LEU A 18 2.79 7.49 -10.92
C LEU A 18 1.58 8.41 -11.16
N SER A 19 1.27 8.69 -12.41
CA SER A 19 0.07 9.47 -12.80
C SER A 19 -1.23 8.84 -12.30
N SER A 20 -1.25 7.52 -12.11
CA SER A 20 -2.35 6.77 -11.50
C SER A 20 -2.54 7.05 -10.00
N GLY A 21 -1.59 7.68 -9.34
CA GLY A 21 -1.55 7.88 -7.90
C GLY A 21 -0.82 6.77 -7.12
N ALA A 22 -0.36 5.74 -7.80
CA ALA A 22 0.34 4.62 -7.20
C ALA A 22 1.85 4.79 -7.16
N TRP A 23 2.50 3.86 -6.46
CA TRP A 23 3.93 3.57 -6.60
C TRP A 23 4.11 2.16 -7.13
N THR A 24 5.18 1.95 -7.89
CA THR A 24 5.56 0.62 -8.37
C THR A 24 6.17 -0.22 -7.25
N GLY A 25 5.94 -1.52 -7.27
CA GLY A 25 6.61 -2.47 -6.39
C GLY A 25 8.02 -2.86 -6.86
N TYR A 26 8.48 -2.26 -7.96
CA TYR A 26 9.77 -2.57 -8.54
C TYR A 26 10.89 -1.80 -7.84
N VAL A 27 11.73 -2.50 -7.11
CA VAL A 27 12.84 -1.92 -6.32
C VAL A 27 14.22 -2.19 -6.91
N GLY A 28 14.31 -2.80 -8.08
CA GLY A 28 15.55 -3.16 -8.75
C GLY A 28 15.79 -4.67 -8.82
N HIS A 29 16.94 -5.05 -9.36
CA HIS A 29 17.38 -6.46 -9.40
C HIS A 29 18.17 -6.81 -8.14
N LYS A 30 17.85 -7.95 -7.56
CA LYS A 30 18.70 -8.57 -6.55
C LYS A 30 19.86 -9.28 -7.25
N GLN A 31 21.08 -8.84 -6.92
CA GLN A 31 22.29 -9.52 -7.37
C GLN A 31 23.06 -10.01 -6.14
N GLY A 32 22.95 -11.32 -5.85
CA GLY A 32 23.45 -11.88 -4.59
C GLY A 32 22.71 -11.26 -3.40
N ASP A 33 23.44 -10.72 -2.42
CA ASP A 33 22.89 -10.01 -1.27
C ASP A 33 22.80 -8.50 -1.46
N SER A 34 23.06 -8.01 -2.68
CA SER A 34 23.01 -6.59 -3.03
C SER A 34 21.77 -6.29 -3.86
N TYR A 35 21.16 -5.12 -3.61
CA TYR A 35 20.12 -4.56 -4.46
C TYR A 35 20.71 -3.47 -5.35
N LEU A 36 20.69 -3.68 -6.66
CA LEU A 36 20.96 -2.62 -7.61
C LEU A 36 19.68 -1.84 -7.84
N VAL A 37 19.67 -0.57 -7.46
CA VAL A 37 18.61 0.34 -7.84
C VAL A 37 18.72 0.55 -9.34
N LEU A 38 17.77 0.05 -10.11
CA LEU A 38 17.73 0.29 -11.54
C LEU A 38 17.41 1.77 -11.80
N ASP A 39 18.40 2.45 -12.33
CA ASP A 39 18.13 3.66 -13.09
C ASP A 39 17.35 3.26 -14.35
N ARG A 40 16.10 3.72 -14.46
CA ARG A 40 15.25 3.44 -15.63
C ARG A 40 15.89 3.89 -16.95
N SER A 41 16.81 4.85 -16.90
CA SER A 41 17.53 5.33 -18.09
C SER A 41 18.38 4.28 -18.76
N ILE A 42 18.85 3.27 -17.99
CA ILE A 42 19.67 2.16 -18.51
C ILE A 42 18.84 1.00 -19.07
N LEU A 43 17.52 1.00 -18.88
CA LEU A 43 16.64 -0.02 -19.46
C LEU A 43 16.39 0.24 -20.95
N PRO A 44 16.31 -0.80 -21.78
CA PRO A 44 15.86 -0.67 -23.16
C PRO A 44 14.50 0.05 -23.23
N GLU A 45 14.27 0.84 -24.27
CA GLU A 45 13.10 1.72 -24.38
C GLU A 45 11.75 0.96 -24.22
N GLY A 46 11.65 -0.27 -24.72
CA GLY A 46 10.48 -1.13 -24.53
C GLY A 46 10.25 -1.65 -23.12
N GLN A 47 11.25 -1.56 -22.22
CA GLN A 47 11.18 -1.97 -20.81
C GLN A 47 11.02 -0.79 -19.85
N ARG A 48 11.02 0.45 -20.39
CA ARG A 48 10.84 1.69 -19.62
C ARG A 48 9.37 1.99 -19.31
N LYS A 49 8.44 1.09 -19.63
CA LYS A 49 7.02 1.27 -19.29
C LYS A 49 6.91 1.64 -17.82
N GLU A 50 6.08 2.63 -17.52
CA GLU A 50 5.65 2.90 -16.15
C GLU A 50 5.18 1.57 -15.57
N GLY A 51 5.85 1.08 -14.53
CA GLY A 51 5.48 -0.16 -13.88
C GLY A 51 4.03 -0.03 -13.38
N GLU A 52 3.29 -1.10 -13.45
CA GLU A 52 1.95 -1.15 -12.85
C GLU A 52 2.03 -0.74 -11.38
N GLY A 53 1.06 0.04 -10.93
CA GLY A 53 0.95 0.45 -9.54
C GLY A 53 0.77 -0.76 -8.63
N HIS A 54 1.41 -0.72 -7.46
CA HIS A 54 1.36 -1.81 -6.48
C HIS A 54 0.59 -1.37 -5.25
N ILE A 55 -0.56 -1.97 -4.96
CA ILE A 55 -1.47 -1.57 -3.88
C ILE A 55 -0.75 -1.48 -2.52
N GLY A 56 -0.02 -2.53 -2.12
CA GLY A 56 0.66 -2.55 -0.83
C GLY A 56 1.75 -1.47 -0.69
N VAL A 57 2.55 -1.25 -1.73
CA VAL A 57 3.57 -0.19 -1.74
C VAL A 57 2.92 1.19 -1.73
N THR A 58 1.83 1.37 -2.48
CA THR A 58 1.05 2.61 -2.49
C THR A 58 0.49 2.93 -1.10
N ALA A 59 -0.04 1.93 -0.41
CA ALA A 59 -0.53 2.08 0.96
C ALA A 59 0.58 2.50 1.93
N ILE A 60 1.73 1.82 1.91
CA ILE A 60 2.87 2.14 2.77
C ILE A 60 3.38 3.57 2.48
N CYS A 61 3.50 3.95 1.22
CA CYS A 61 3.86 5.32 0.84
C CYS A 61 2.82 6.33 1.34
N GLY A 62 1.52 6.02 1.16
CA GLY A 62 0.42 6.85 1.68
C GLY A 62 0.51 7.06 3.19
N MET A 63 0.75 5.99 3.96
CA MET A 63 0.96 6.08 5.42
C MET A 63 2.15 6.97 5.80
N ALA A 64 3.24 6.95 5.02
CA ALA A 64 4.37 7.85 5.29
C ALA A 64 3.96 9.33 5.15
N PHE A 65 3.10 9.67 4.18
CA PHE A 65 2.54 11.03 4.05
C PHE A 65 1.56 11.37 5.16
N LEU A 66 0.71 10.43 5.60
CA LEU A 66 -0.16 10.63 6.77
C LEU A 66 0.65 10.92 8.02
N ALA A 67 1.70 10.14 8.29
CA ALA A 67 2.62 10.35 9.41
C ALA A 67 3.32 11.72 9.33
N GLY A 68 3.53 12.25 8.13
CA GLY A 68 4.03 13.60 7.88
C GLY A 68 2.96 14.71 8.02
N GLY A 69 1.77 14.39 8.50
CA GLY A 69 0.69 15.36 8.73
C GLY A 69 -0.12 15.76 7.49
N ASN A 70 -0.03 14.96 6.42
CA ASN A 70 -0.77 15.21 5.19
C ASN A 70 -2.01 14.31 5.12
N LEU A 71 -3.16 14.86 4.76
CA LEU A 71 -4.42 14.16 4.55
C LEU A 71 -4.92 14.40 3.11
N PRO A 72 -5.90 13.66 2.63
CA PRO A 72 -6.47 13.86 1.28
C PRO A 72 -7.00 15.28 1.03
N ASP A 73 -7.41 16.00 2.07
CA ASP A 73 -8.03 17.33 2.02
C ASP A 73 -7.12 18.46 2.52
N ARG A 74 -6.02 18.16 3.22
CA ARG A 74 -5.14 19.16 3.84
C ARG A 74 -3.67 18.71 3.91
N GLY A 75 -2.79 19.71 4.09
CA GLY A 75 -1.34 19.52 4.11
C GLY A 75 -0.68 19.82 2.77
N GLU A 76 0.65 19.97 2.78
CA GLU A 76 1.46 20.28 1.60
C GLU A 76 1.37 19.22 0.50
N HIS A 77 1.19 17.97 0.92
CA HIS A 77 1.15 16.81 0.02
C HIS A 77 -0.24 16.16 -0.05
N LYS A 78 -1.32 16.92 0.20
CA LYS A 78 -2.69 16.43 0.17
C LYS A 78 -3.06 15.69 -1.13
N ASP A 79 -2.63 16.19 -2.27
CA ASP A 79 -2.93 15.57 -3.56
C ASP A 79 -2.26 14.20 -3.73
N VAL A 80 -1.08 14.02 -3.14
CA VAL A 80 -0.37 12.74 -3.11
C VAL A 80 -1.19 11.69 -2.35
N VAL A 81 -1.68 12.05 -1.17
CA VAL A 81 -2.51 11.15 -0.34
C VAL A 81 -3.84 10.85 -1.03
N ARG A 82 -4.52 11.87 -1.56
CA ARG A 82 -5.79 11.74 -2.27
C ARG A 82 -5.69 10.82 -3.49
N LEU A 83 -4.62 10.92 -4.26
CA LEU A 83 -4.39 10.05 -5.41
C LEU A 83 -4.05 8.62 -4.99
N ALA A 84 -3.29 8.43 -3.91
CA ALA A 84 -3.01 7.11 -3.35
C ALA A 84 -4.28 6.43 -2.82
N GLU A 85 -5.12 7.14 -2.05
CA GLU A 85 -6.43 6.67 -1.59
C GLU A 85 -7.31 6.25 -2.76
N LYS A 86 -7.44 7.14 -3.75
CA LYS A 86 -8.22 6.85 -4.97
C LYS A 86 -7.75 5.57 -5.65
N PHE A 87 -6.43 5.42 -5.85
CA PHE A 87 -5.87 4.22 -6.47
C PHE A 87 -6.23 2.96 -5.70
N VAL A 88 -6.03 2.93 -4.38
CA VAL A 88 -6.32 1.75 -3.55
C VAL A 88 -7.81 1.39 -3.62
N VAL A 89 -8.70 2.37 -3.50
CA VAL A 89 -10.16 2.16 -3.55
C VAL A 89 -10.61 1.65 -4.92
N GLU A 90 -10.08 2.19 -6.01
CA GLU A 90 -10.45 1.80 -7.38
C GLU A 90 -9.93 0.41 -7.79
N HIS A 91 -8.86 -0.06 -7.15
CA HIS A 91 -8.29 -1.39 -7.39
C HIS A 91 -8.75 -2.44 -6.37
N SER A 92 -9.73 -2.11 -5.52
CA SER A 92 -10.38 -3.05 -4.62
C SER A 92 -11.17 -4.10 -5.43
N GLN A 93 -10.95 -5.37 -5.11
CA GLN A 93 -11.69 -6.47 -5.72
C GLN A 93 -13.12 -6.58 -5.13
N LYS A 94 -14.03 -7.22 -5.84
CA LYS A 94 -15.40 -7.44 -5.35
C LYS A 94 -15.45 -8.23 -4.04
N SER A 95 -14.49 -9.13 -3.84
CA SER A 95 -14.30 -9.89 -2.60
C SER A 95 -13.86 -9.06 -1.40
N GLY A 96 -13.49 -7.80 -1.60
CA GLY A 96 -12.83 -6.97 -0.60
C GLY A 96 -11.30 -7.06 -0.61
N LEU A 97 -10.72 -7.99 -1.39
CA LEU A 97 -9.26 -8.14 -1.42
C LEU A 97 -8.59 -6.92 -2.05
N LEU A 98 -7.65 -6.34 -1.31
CA LEU A 98 -6.81 -5.21 -1.70
C LEU A 98 -5.41 -5.75 -2.06
N SER A 99 -5.25 -6.26 -3.26
CA SER A 99 -3.99 -6.85 -3.69
C SER A 99 -3.75 -6.67 -5.17
N SER A 100 -2.49 -6.50 -5.53
CA SER A 100 -1.96 -6.50 -6.89
C SER A 100 -0.59 -7.19 -6.91
N ALA A 101 -0.13 -7.59 -8.11
CA ALA A 101 1.22 -8.10 -8.34
C ALA A 101 1.65 -9.28 -7.43
N GLY A 102 0.70 -10.11 -6.98
CA GLY A 102 0.99 -11.37 -6.29
C GLY A 102 1.33 -11.27 -4.80
N THR A 103 1.27 -10.10 -4.18
CA THR A 103 1.60 -9.90 -2.75
C THR A 103 0.44 -10.16 -1.79
N ARG A 104 -0.74 -10.43 -2.32
CA ARG A 104 -1.92 -10.97 -1.63
C ARG A 104 -2.18 -10.37 -0.25
N MET A 105 -2.10 -11.18 0.83
CA MET A 105 -2.47 -10.76 2.19
C MET A 105 -1.54 -9.70 2.79
N TYR A 106 -0.27 -9.58 2.39
CA TYR A 106 0.56 -8.44 2.83
C TYR A 106 0.03 -7.11 2.29
N SER A 107 -0.21 -7.05 0.97
CA SER A 107 -0.80 -5.85 0.37
C SER A 107 -2.16 -5.52 0.97
N HIS A 108 -2.96 -6.56 1.21
CA HIS A 108 -4.28 -6.42 1.81
C HIS A 108 -4.21 -5.76 3.19
N ALA A 109 -3.36 -6.24 4.08
CA ALA A 109 -3.19 -5.67 5.41
C ALA A 109 -2.76 -4.20 5.36
N PHE A 110 -1.68 -3.88 4.63
CA PHE A 110 -1.20 -2.50 4.54
C PHE A 110 -2.22 -1.56 3.89
N ALA A 111 -2.94 -2.03 2.88
CA ALA A 111 -3.98 -1.23 2.24
C ALA A 111 -5.19 -1.01 3.14
N THR A 112 -5.60 -2.02 3.91
CA THR A 112 -6.67 -1.91 4.90
C THR A 112 -6.29 -0.92 6.00
N LEU A 113 -5.08 -1.02 6.57
CA LEU A 113 -4.56 -0.08 7.56
C LEU A 113 -4.54 1.36 7.02
N PHE A 114 -4.02 1.56 5.81
CA PHE A 114 -4.00 2.89 5.17
C PHE A 114 -5.40 3.48 5.01
N LEU A 115 -6.36 2.68 4.52
CA LEU A 115 -7.75 3.14 4.37
C LEU A 115 -8.42 3.40 5.72
N ALA A 116 -8.10 2.64 6.78
CA ALA A 116 -8.60 2.87 8.13
C ALA A 116 -8.13 4.23 8.67
N GLU A 117 -6.84 4.53 8.53
CA GLU A 117 -6.27 5.82 8.92
C GLU A 117 -6.91 6.99 8.14
N VAL A 118 -7.03 6.85 6.82
CA VAL A 118 -7.67 7.88 5.99
C VAL A 118 -9.14 8.07 6.40
N TYR A 119 -9.90 6.98 6.56
CA TYR A 119 -11.31 7.06 6.94
C TYR A 119 -11.50 7.69 8.32
N GLY A 120 -10.69 7.30 9.30
CA GLY A 120 -10.76 7.87 10.65
C GLY A 120 -10.55 9.39 10.68
N MET A 121 -9.85 9.94 9.69
CA MET A 121 -9.55 11.37 9.59
C MET A 121 -10.47 12.16 8.64
N THR A 122 -11.12 11.49 7.68
CA THR A 122 -11.91 12.16 6.62
C THR A 122 -13.39 11.80 6.61
N ALA A 123 -13.77 10.67 7.21
CA ALA A 123 -15.11 10.10 7.18
C ALA A 123 -15.67 9.93 5.75
N ASN A 124 -14.81 9.65 4.76
CA ASN A 124 -15.20 9.47 3.36
C ASN A 124 -16.01 8.19 3.19
N GLU A 125 -17.25 8.28 2.73
CA GLU A 125 -18.17 7.14 2.62
C GLU A 125 -17.70 6.08 1.60
N ARG A 126 -17.07 6.48 0.49
CA ARG A 126 -16.52 5.54 -0.50
C ARG A 126 -15.38 4.72 0.09
N THR A 127 -14.53 5.36 0.88
CA THR A 127 -13.43 4.72 1.59
C THR A 127 -13.96 3.78 2.66
N LYS A 128 -14.98 4.17 3.41
CA LYS A 128 -15.68 3.33 4.38
C LYS A 128 -16.18 2.02 3.77
N GLN A 129 -16.93 2.12 2.67
CA GLN A 129 -17.48 0.93 2.00
C GLN A 129 -16.38 -0.03 1.51
N CYS A 130 -15.25 0.50 1.06
CA CYS A 130 -14.09 -0.30 0.69
C CYS A 130 -13.45 -0.96 1.92
N LEU A 131 -13.26 -0.19 2.98
CA LEU A 131 -12.67 -0.63 4.25
C LEU A 131 -13.52 -1.73 4.91
N GLU A 132 -14.84 -1.57 4.98
CA GLU A 132 -15.75 -2.58 5.54
C GLU A 132 -15.61 -3.94 4.85
N ARG A 133 -15.55 -3.95 3.51
CA ARG A 133 -15.33 -5.21 2.77
C ARG A 133 -13.95 -5.79 3.03
N ALA A 134 -12.92 -4.94 3.15
CA ALA A 134 -11.57 -5.39 3.41
C ALA A 134 -11.43 -6.00 4.81
N VAL A 135 -11.99 -5.36 5.83
CA VAL A 135 -12.00 -5.85 7.22
C VAL A 135 -12.78 -7.16 7.30
N ASN A 136 -13.95 -7.26 6.66
CA ASN A 136 -14.73 -8.50 6.64
C ASN A 136 -13.90 -9.65 6.02
N LEU A 137 -13.16 -9.41 4.95
CA LEU A 137 -12.28 -10.44 4.38
C LEU A 137 -11.19 -10.88 5.37
N ILE A 138 -10.60 -9.97 6.14
CA ILE A 138 -9.63 -10.33 7.18
C ILE A 138 -10.30 -11.26 8.19
N ILE A 139 -11.47 -10.89 8.72
CA ILE A 139 -12.20 -11.67 9.72
C ILE A 139 -12.57 -13.04 9.17
N ASP A 140 -13.19 -13.10 8.00
CA ASP A 140 -13.69 -14.33 7.38
C ASP A 140 -12.57 -15.30 6.98
N SER A 141 -11.37 -14.80 6.69
CA SER A 141 -10.23 -15.59 6.27
C SER A 141 -9.31 -16.04 7.40
N GLN A 142 -9.62 -15.69 8.65
CA GLN A 142 -8.89 -16.18 9.81
C GLN A 142 -9.02 -17.70 9.91
N ASN A 143 -7.91 -18.39 10.06
CA ASN A 143 -7.93 -19.85 10.18
C ASN A 143 -8.24 -20.31 11.62
N GLN A 144 -8.39 -21.63 11.81
CA GLN A 144 -8.75 -22.22 13.11
C GLN A 144 -7.69 -22.00 14.20
N ASP A 145 -6.41 -21.78 13.81
CA ASP A 145 -5.32 -21.47 14.74
C ASP A 145 -5.32 -19.98 15.15
N GLY A 146 -6.25 -19.17 14.61
CA GLY A 146 -6.36 -17.74 14.89
C GLY A 146 -5.41 -16.86 14.06
N GLY A 147 -4.75 -17.40 13.05
CA GLY A 147 -3.80 -16.66 12.22
C GLY A 147 -4.18 -16.58 10.74
N TRP A 148 -3.27 -16.02 9.97
CA TRP A 148 -3.39 -15.87 8.52
C TRP A 148 -2.09 -16.27 7.82
N ARG A 149 -2.16 -16.48 6.51
CA ARG A 149 -1.03 -16.75 5.65
C ARG A 149 -1.11 -15.93 4.36
N TYR A 150 -0.29 -16.29 3.37
CA TYR A 150 -0.13 -15.53 2.12
C TYR A 150 -1.40 -15.41 1.27
N ASN A 151 -2.30 -16.40 1.34
CA ASN A 151 -3.61 -16.35 0.69
C ASN A 151 -4.72 -16.26 1.74
N ALA A 152 -5.81 -15.59 1.40
CA ALA A 152 -7.04 -15.66 2.16
C ALA A 152 -7.52 -17.13 2.24
N PHE A 153 -8.08 -17.52 3.39
CA PHE A 153 -8.58 -18.86 3.67
C PHE A 153 -7.52 -19.99 3.63
N ASP A 154 -6.24 -19.63 3.76
CA ASP A 154 -5.17 -20.63 3.93
C ASP A 154 -5.31 -21.30 5.31
N ARG A 155 -5.12 -22.62 5.36
CA ARG A 155 -5.25 -23.39 6.61
C ARG A 155 -4.05 -23.25 7.55
N ASN A 156 -2.91 -22.84 7.02
CA ASN A 156 -1.69 -22.66 7.80
C ASN A 156 -1.54 -21.20 8.23
N THR A 157 -0.73 -20.97 9.24
CA THR A 157 -0.42 -19.65 9.78
C THR A 157 1.01 -19.24 9.43
N ASP A 158 1.20 -17.96 9.14
CA ASP A 158 2.50 -17.30 9.03
C ASP A 158 2.52 -16.12 10.01
N LEU A 159 3.56 -16.06 10.84
CA LEU A 159 3.66 -15.06 11.90
C LEU A 159 3.66 -13.63 11.34
N SER A 160 4.43 -13.38 10.28
CA SER A 160 4.56 -12.03 9.72
C SER A 160 3.29 -11.54 9.06
N VAL A 161 2.59 -12.43 8.33
CA VAL A 161 1.27 -12.10 7.76
C VAL A 161 0.26 -11.85 8.87
N THR A 162 0.26 -12.69 9.92
CA THR A 162 -0.65 -12.54 11.06
C THR A 162 -0.48 -11.19 11.76
N VAL A 163 0.77 -10.78 12.00
CA VAL A 163 1.04 -9.46 12.60
C VAL A 163 0.51 -8.32 11.71
N CYS A 164 0.68 -8.42 10.39
CA CYS A 164 0.15 -7.41 9.47
C CYS A 164 -1.38 -7.32 9.50
N GLN A 165 -2.10 -8.47 9.54
CA GLN A 165 -3.56 -8.45 9.65
C GLN A 165 -4.03 -7.87 10.99
N LEU A 166 -3.39 -8.22 12.10
CA LEU A 166 -3.71 -7.68 13.42
C LEU A 166 -3.51 -6.17 13.51
N GLN A 167 -2.52 -5.62 12.80
CA GLN A 167 -2.31 -4.18 12.73
C GLN A 167 -3.39 -3.47 11.89
N ALA A 168 -4.04 -4.18 10.99
CA ALA A 168 -5.07 -3.63 10.13
C ALA A 168 -6.47 -3.66 10.77
N LEU A 169 -6.69 -4.48 11.81
CA LEU A 169 -7.91 -4.57 12.61
C LEU A 169 -7.93 -3.55 13.75
#